data_654957b5d9180be0d1d4b1c13be89ed1
#
_entry.id   654957b5d9180be0d1d4b1c13be89ed1
#
_cell.length_a   1.000
_cell.length_b   1.000
_cell.length_c   1.000
_cell.angle_alpha   90.00
_cell.angle_beta   90.00
_cell.angle_gamma   90.00
#
_symmetry.space_group_name_H-M   'P 1'
#
loop_
_entity.id
_entity.type
_entity.pdbx_description
1 polymer ?
#
loop_
_entity_poly.entity_id
_entity_poly.type
_entity_poly.pdbx_seq_one_letter_code
_entity_poly.pdbx_strand_id
1 'polypeptide(L)'
;MADVCVIGAGPAGSTFAARMAQLGHHVQLIERQRFPRRRLGESLSPGVMTLLRAADMHETVEAAGFPEIKGVWVKWPDGPKLREDTGAKGLLVDRGEFDLRLLDRARALGVEVHQPAIVGQQIRDGARWRLTIDADGTSQHLDADFVADASGRRNASGRQIKAGPSTVAVYGYWRGKSLPTMPRIEAGQDCWYWGVPLPDETYNTQVFVDPRWFRHLAGSTMAERFLGLIDRSGLMEGCRDVELIEPPRAIDATPYLGSDCVAPTRIQLGDAAMAIDPISSSGVQKAIQSALSGAIVANTLLRRPESTDAAVRFYRAQLTDASERHCRWAAWHYRDVAAGCDHRFWRQRSASLATMNPPPLPAIDARAFATTPMGLSRELKFVHTPCLQGDFVSLAAALHHPRLTSPLVFLGGRKLAPLLQILPPGKTPLQIAQSWSNHMPLESGMEIAGWLIDRGILVEQPDQSGALS
;
A
#
# COMPACT_ATOMS: atom_id res chain seq x y z
N MET A 1 17.93 4.65 27.09
CA MET A 1 16.89 3.60 27.03
C MET A 1 15.92 3.99 25.93
N ALA A 2 15.60 3.08 25.02
CA ALA A 2 14.72 3.41 23.89
C ALA A 2 13.22 3.35 24.30
N ASP A 3 12.44 4.23 23.73
CA ASP A 3 10.97 4.12 23.78
C ASP A 3 10.50 3.08 22.76
N VAL A 4 11.17 3.05 21.59
CA VAL A 4 10.77 2.23 20.43
C VAL A 4 11.97 1.51 19.83
N CYS A 5 11.83 0.21 19.61
CA CYS A 5 12.77 -0.61 18.85
C CYS A 5 12.13 -1.03 17.52
N VAL A 6 12.82 -0.75 16.40
CA VAL A 6 12.35 -1.06 15.03
C VAL A 6 13.22 -2.18 14.45
N ILE A 7 12.62 -3.23 13.93
CA ILE A 7 13.31 -4.38 13.34
C ILE A 7 13.18 -4.31 11.81
N GLY A 8 14.31 -4.03 11.14
CA GLY A 8 14.41 -3.92 9.68
C GLY A 8 14.40 -2.48 9.18
N ALA A 9 15.38 -2.12 8.35
CA ALA A 9 15.57 -0.78 7.76
C ALA A 9 15.11 -0.67 6.30
N GLY A 10 14.16 -1.50 5.86
CA GLY A 10 13.50 -1.29 4.57
C GLY A 10 12.59 -0.05 4.59
N PRO A 11 11.89 0.25 3.50
CA PRO A 11 11.05 1.46 3.40
C PRO A 11 10.07 1.64 4.55
N ALA A 12 9.46 0.55 5.05
CA ALA A 12 8.55 0.64 6.20
C ALA A 12 9.28 1.01 7.48
N GLY A 13 10.40 0.32 7.80
CA GLY A 13 11.11 0.53 9.07
C GLY A 13 11.78 1.89 9.14
N SER A 14 12.48 2.31 8.08
CA SER A 14 13.12 3.64 8.03
C SER A 14 12.10 4.77 8.11
N THR A 15 10.97 4.68 7.39
CA THR A 15 9.91 5.68 7.46
C THR A 15 9.25 5.73 8.84
N PHE A 16 8.95 4.58 9.43
CA PHE A 16 8.37 4.51 10.76
C PHE A 16 9.32 5.09 11.82
N ALA A 17 10.58 4.67 11.79
CA ALA A 17 11.60 5.15 12.75
C ALA A 17 11.77 6.67 12.66
N ALA A 18 11.88 7.21 11.45
CA ALA A 18 11.96 8.65 11.22
C ALA A 18 10.72 9.38 11.78
N ARG A 19 9.51 8.86 11.49
CA ARG A 19 8.28 9.50 11.98
C ARG A 19 8.17 9.43 13.50
N MET A 20 8.56 8.31 14.14
CA MET A 20 8.58 8.22 15.61
C MET A 20 9.59 9.19 16.24
N ALA A 21 10.77 9.37 15.64
CA ALA A 21 11.74 10.38 16.08
C ALA A 21 11.17 11.80 15.96
N GLN A 22 10.49 12.14 14.85
CA GLN A 22 9.80 13.43 14.69
C GLN A 22 8.70 13.65 15.74
N LEU A 23 8.05 12.57 16.20
CA LEU A 23 7.06 12.60 17.27
C LEU A 23 7.69 12.69 18.67
N GLY A 24 9.04 12.80 18.76
CA GLY A 24 9.79 12.98 20.00
C GLY A 24 10.02 11.71 20.80
N HIS A 25 10.05 10.54 20.16
CA HIS A 25 10.44 9.28 20.78
C HIS A 25 11.92 8.99 20.55
N HIS A 26 12.56 8.34 21.52
CA HIS A 26 13.89 7.79 21.36
C HIS A 26 13.80 6.43 20.64
N VAL A 27 14.36 6.34 19.43
CA VAL A 27 14.19 5.21 18.52
C VAL A 27 15.50 4.50 18.25
N GLN A 28 15.51 3.18 18.42
CA GLN A 28 16.57 2.27 17.97
C GLN A 28 16.09 1.43 16.80
N LEU A 29 16.88 1.34 15.72
CA LEU A 29 16.58 0.59 14.53
C LEU A 29 17.65 -0.47 14.28
N ILE A 30 17.24 -1.71 14.05
CA ILE A 30 18.14 -2.86 13.86
C ILE A 30 17.99 -3.36 12.42
N GLU A 31 19.10 -3.43 11.69
CA GLU A 31 19.12 -3.96 10.30
C GLU A 31 20.24 -4.99 10.15
N ARG A 32 19.87 -6.16 9.63
CA ARG A 32 20.80 -7.29 9.50
C ARG A 32 21.82 -7.18 8.37
N GLN A 33 21.53 -6.37 7.33
CA GLN A 33 22.37 -6.26 6.15
C GLN A 33 23.01 -4.87 6.07
N ARG A 34 24.26 -4.80 5.64
CA ARG A 34 24.89 -3.54 5.26
C ARG A 34 24.22 -3.00 3.99
N PHE A 35 24.01 -1.70 3.91
CA PHE A 35 23.50 -1.01 2.72
C PHE A 35 24.65 -0.38 1.92
N PRO A 36 24.52 -0.19 0.60
CA PRO A 36 23.38 -0.57 -0.24
C PRO A 36 23.29 -2.09 -0.45
N ARG A 37 22.09 -2.62 -0.67
CA ARG A 37 21.83 -4.05 -0.94
C ARG A 37 20.80 -4.21 -2.03
N ARG A 38 20.96 -5.17 -2.93
CA ARG A 38 19.97 -5.47 -3.96
C ARG A 38 18.67 -5.99 -3.36
N ARG A 39 17.55 -5.43 -3.83
CA ARG A 39 16.18 -5.82 -3.49
C ARG A 39 15.28 -5.60 -4.69
N LEU A 40 14.23 -6.44 -4.84
CA LEU A 40 13.18 -6.24 -5.82
C LEU A 40 12.28 -5.05 -5.45
N GLY A 41 11.59 -4.49 -6.46
CA GLY A 41 10.69 -3.35 -6.34
C GLY A 41 11.32 -2.05 -6.83
N GLU A 42 12.01 -2.12 -7.95
CA GLU A 42 12.79 -1.06 -8.57
C GLU A 42 11.94 -0.03 -9.34
N SER A 43 10.66 -0.36 -9.58
CA SER A 43 9.68 0.58 -10.14
C SER A 43 8.75 1.05 -9.05
N LEU A 44 8.77 2.35 -8.78
CA LEU A 44 7.92 3.00 -7.78
C LEU A 44 6.75 3.69 -8.45
N SER A 45 5.54 3.48 -7.93
CA SER A 45 4.33 4.14 -8.43
C SER A 45 4.32 5.65 -8.16
N PRO A 46 3.61 6.46 -8.96
CA PRO A 46 3.57 7.92 -8.82
C PRO A 46 3.19 8.42 -7.43
N GLY A 47 2.30 7.70 -6.73
CA GLY A 47 1.85 8.09 -5.38
C GLY A 47 2.93 8.02 -4.29
N VAL A 48 4.10 7.45 -4.56
CA VAL A 48 5.19 7.35 -3.57
C VAL A 48 5.70 8.71 -3.12
N MET A 49 5.82 9.69 -4.05
CA MET A 49 6.34 11.03 -3.72
C MET A 49 5.43 11.79 -2.75
N THR A 50 4.11 11.63 -2.87
CA THR A 50 3.16 12.23 -1.91
C THR A 50 3.37 11.68 -0.50
N LEU A 51 3.62 10.38 -0.37
CA LEU A 51 3.90 9.75 0.92
C LEU A 51 5.27 10.14 1.47
N LEU A 52 6.29 10.27 0.61
CA LEU A 52 7.61 10.73 1.01
C LEU A 52 7.58 12.20 1.50
N ARG A 53 6.76 13.07 0.90
CA ARG A 53 6.52 14.43 1.43
C ARG A 53 5.84 14.38 2.79
N ALA A 54 4.84 13.53 2.97
CA ALA A 54 4.18 13.35 4.27
C ALA A 54 5.12 12.78 5.36
N ALA A 55 6.17 12.06 4.95
CA ALA A 55 7.22 11.51 5.82
C ALA A 55 8.41 12.48 6.03
N ASP A 56 8.44 13.62 5.34
CA ASP A 56 9.58 14.53 5.28
C ASP A 56 10.89 13.85 4.80
N MET A 57 10.74 13.01 3.75
CA MET A 57 11.82 12.21 3.15
C MET A 57 12.03 12.51 1.65
N HIS A 58 11.18 13.34 1.05
CA HIS A 58 11.17 13.56 -0.41
C HIS A 58 12.45 14.20 -0.92
N GLU A 59 13.01 15.20 -0.23
CA GLU A 59 14.22 15.89 -0.64
C GLU A 59 15.41 14.94 -0.76
N THR A 60 15.55 14.00 0.17
CA THR A 60 16.60 13.00 0.18
C THR A 60 16.50 12.05 -1.03
N VAL A 61 15.29 11.75 -1.48
CA VAL A 61 15.04 10.90 -2.65
C VAL A 61 15.19 11.70 -3.95
N GLU A 62 14.71 12.94 -3.99
CA GLU A 62 14.85 13.84 -5.14
C GLU A 62 16.34 14.15 -5.42
N ALA A 63 17.14 14.35 -4.38
CA ALA A 63 18.58 14.58 -4.48
C ALA A 63 19.38 13.39 -5.06
N ALA A 64 18.81 12.16 -5.01
CA ALA A 64 19.42 10.99 -5.62
C ALA A 64 19.27 10.95 -7.15
N GLY A 65 18.41 11.77 -7.74
CA GLY A 65 18.25 11.91 -9.19
C GLY A 65 17.73 10.65 -9.89
N PHE A 66 16.91 9.86 -9.24
CA PHE A 66 16.34 8.65 -9.85
C PHE A 66 15.53 8.97 -11.11
N PRO A 67 15.70 8.21 -12.21
CA PRO A 67 14.98 8.45 -13.45
C PRO A 67 13.47 8.31 -13.29
N GLU A 68 12.72 9.17 -13.96
CA GLU A 68 11.27 9.07 -14.06
C GLU A 68 10.85 7.99 -15.05
N ILE A 69 9.76 7.30 -14.76
CA ILE A 69 9.13 6.36 -15.70
C ILE A 69 8.36 7.17 -16.74
N LYS A 70 8.79 7.12 -17.99
CA LYS A 70 8.15 7.81 -19.12
C LYS A 70 6.96 7.04 -19.69
N GLY A 71 6.93 5.74 -19.49
CA GLY A 71 5.88 4.85 -19.95
C GLY A 71 6.23 3.38 -19.70
N VAL A 72 5.28 2.51 -19.96
CA VAL A 72 5.41 1.06 -19.80
C VAL A 72 4.92 0.37 -21.07
N TRP A 73 5.70 -0.54 -21.63
CA TRP A 73 5.22 -1.45 -22.67
C TRP A 73 4.34 -2.52 -22.05
N VAL A 74 3.11 -2.58 -22.52
CA VAL A 74 2.08 -3.49 -22.01
C VAL A 74 1.67 -4.44 -23.12
N LYS A 75 1.86 -5.75 -22.93
CA LYS A 75 1.28 -6.80 -23.78
C LYS A 75 0.26 -7.57 -22.94
N TRP A 76 -0.93 -7.07 -22.95
CA TRP A 76 -2.14 -7.64 -22.33
C TRP A 76 -3.03 -8.17 -23.46
N PRO A 77 -4.23 -8.75 -23.24
CA PRO A 77 -5.00 -9.39 -24.31
C PRO A 77 -5.17 -8.57 -25.60
N ASP A 78 -5.20 -7.25 -25.48
CA ASP A 78 -5.35 -6.32 -26.64
C ASP A 78 -4.10 -6.21 -27.53
N GLY A 79 -3.05 -6.96 -27.24
CA GLY A 79 -1.77 -6.87 -27.94
C GLY A 79 -0.80 -5.85 -27.33
N PRO A 80 0.43 -5.76 -27.91
CA PRO A 80 1.45 -4.87 -27.36
C PRO A 80 1.13 -3.40 -27.64
N LYS A 81 1.17 -2.56 -26.60
CA LYS A 81 0.98 -1.10 -26.69
C LYS A 81 1.89 -0.38 -25.68
N LEU A 82 2.37 0.79 -26.08
CA LEU A 82 3.02 1.71 -25.15
C LEU A 82 1.94 2.46 -24.36
N ARG A 83 1.99 2.37 -23.04
CA ARG A 83 1.19 3.17 -22.14
C ARG A 83 2.07 4.28 -21.59
N GLU A 84 1.91 5.48 -22.12
CA GLU A 84 2.60 6.67 -21.62
C GLU A 84 1.91 7.18 -20.35
N ASP A 85 2.73 7.66 -19.42
CA ASP A 85 2.24 8.27 -18.20
C ASP A 85 2.11 9.79 -18.43
N THR A 86 0.89 10.28 -18.54
CA THR A 86 0.58 11.69 -18.82
C THR A 86 0.38 12.52 -17.55
N GLY A 87 0.43 11.88 -16.37
CA GLY A 87 0.23 12.51 -15.06
C GLY A 87 1.49 12.53 -14.21
N ALA A 88 1.30 12.34 -12.91
CA ALA A 88 2.41 12.19 -11.97
C ALA A 88 3.20 10.91 -12.30
N LYS A 89 4.51 11.04 -12.43
CA LYS A 89 5.38 9.96 -12.89
C LYS A 89 5.90 9.11 -11.76
N GLY A 90 6.06 7.81 -12.02
CA GLY A 90 6.78 6.89 -11.17
C GLY A 90 8.30 7.07 -11.29
N LEU A 91 9.05 6.40 -10.42
CA LEU A 91 10.51 6.42 -10.41
C LEU A 91 11.09 5.03 -10.68
N LEU A 92 12.20 5.00 -11.43
CA LEU A 92 13.07 3.84 -11.54
C LEU A 92 14.20 3.99 -10.52
N VAL A 93 14.32 3.06 -9.58
CA VAL A 93 15.29 3.17 -8.50
C VAL A 93 16.16 1.94 -8.38
N ASP A 94 17.43 2.14 -8.03
CA ASP A 94 18.16 1.10 -7.32
C ASP A 94 17.64 1.03 -5.88
N ARG A 95 17.10 -0.11 -5.50
CA ARG A 95 16.49 -0.31 -4.18
C ARG A 95 17.52 -0.28 -3.04
N GLY A 96 18.76 -0.60 -3.32
CA GLY A 96 19.83 -0.47 -2.34
C GLY A 96 20.07 0.99 -1.98
N GLU A 97 20.19 1.81 -2.98
CA GLU A 97 20.38 3.27 -2.83
C GLU A 97 19.14 3.94 -2.27
N PHE A 98 17.95 3.63 -2.81
CA PHE A 98 16.68 4.17 -2.31
C PHE A 98 16.47 3.86 -0.81
N ASP A 99 16.66 2.60 -0.41
CA ASP A 99 16.48 2.20 0.99
C ASP A 99 17.54 2.86 1.89
N LEU A 100 18.79 3.05 1.40
CA LEU A 100 19.85 3.77 2.10
C LEU A 100 19.47 5.23 2.35
N ARG A 101 18.94 5.94 1.33
CA ARG A 101 18.49 7.34 1.49
C ARG A 101 17.41 7.50 2.56
N LEU A 102 16.47 6.58 2.62
CA LEU A 102 15.46 6.60 3.69
C LEU A 102 16.09 6.35 5.07
N LEU A 103 17.04 5.44 5.17
CA LEU A 103 17.74 5.15 6.42
C LEU A 103 18.61 6.33 6.87
N ASP A 104 19.31 6.99 5.95
CA ASP A 104 20.13 8.17 6.25
C ASP A 104 19.28 9.34 6.74
N ARG A 105 18.08 9.52 6.17
CA ARG A 105 17.14 10.51 6.71
C ARG A 105 16.69 10.15 8.13
N ALA A 106 16.44 8.88 8.42
CA ALA A 106 16.12 8.43 9.79
C ALA A 106 17.28 8.73 10.77
N ARG A 107 18.53 8.45 10.37
CA ARG A 107 19.73 8.79 11.15
C ARG A 107 19.84 10.31 11.41
N ALA A 108 19.60 11.13 10.38
CA ALA A 108 19.63 12.59 10.50
C ALA A 108 18.57 13.14 11.47
N LEU A 109 17.48 12.39 11.70
CA LEU A 109 16.42 12.69 12.67
C LEU A 109 16.72 12.11 14.08
N GLY A 110 17.92 11.56 14.31
CA GLY A 110 18.35 11.07 15.62
C GLY A 110 18.01 9.60 15.92
N VAL A 111 17.62 8.81 14.90
CA VAL A 111 17.43 7.36 15.07
C VAL A 111 18.79 6.69 15.26
N GLU A 112 18.94 5.94 16.35
CA GLU A 112 20.12 5.10 16.62
C GLU A 112 20.02 3.83 15.79
N VAL A 113 21.02 3.58 14.91
CA VAL A 113 20.98 2.47 13.94
C VAL A 113 22.05 1.43 14.27
N HIS A 114 21.61 0.22 14.55
CA HIS A 114 22.46 -0.98 14.71
C HIS A 114 22.52 -1.74 13.38
N GLN A 115 23.63 -1.60 12.63
CA GLN A 115 23.79 -2.21 11.30
C GLN A 115 25.27 -2.55 10.99
N PRO A 116 25.62 -3.82 10.68
CA PRO A 116 24.72 -4.97 10.63
C PRO A 116 24.41 -5.50 12.03
N ALA A 117 23.15 -5.83 12.29
CA ALA A 117 22.77 -6.49 13.53
C ALA A 117 21.53 -7.40 13.30
N ILE A 118 21.55 -8.56 13.91
CA ILE A 118 20.48 -9.56 13.79
C ILE A 118 19.75 -9.65 15.12
N VAL A 119 18.42 -9.51 15.06
CA VAL A 119 17.57 -9.75 16.23
C VAL A 119 17.42 -11.25 16.44
N GLY A 120 17.82 -11.71 17.62
CA GLY A 120 17.59 -13.07 18.09
C GLY A 120 16.30 -13.17 18.90
N GLN A 121 16.43 -13.31 20.21
CA GLN A 121 15.29 -13.46 21.11
C GLN A 121 14.60 -12.13 21.41
N GLN A 122 13.29 -12.18 21.51
CA GLN A 122 12.44 -11.06 21.95
C GLN A 122 11.59 -11.54 23.12
N ILE A 123 11.84 -10.99 24.31
CA ILE A 123 11.13 -11.37 25.53
C ILE A 123 10.44 -10.13 26.09
N ARG A 124 9.23 -10.29 26.56
CA ARG A 124 8.57 -9.27 27.36
C ARG A 124 8.85 -9.54 28.84
N ASP A 125 9.62 -8.63 29.45
CA ASP A 125 9.97 -8.65 30.86
C ASP A 125 9.21 -7.53 31.60
N GLY A 126 8.13 -7.90 32.26
CA GLY A 126 7.22 -6.94 32.87
C GLY A 126 6.56 -6.00 31.87
N ALA A 127 6.81 -4.70 31.99
CA ALA A 127 6.27 -3.65 31.13
C ALA A 127 7.07 -3.45 29.84
N ARG A 128 8.31 -3.95 29.73
CA ARG A 128 9.25 -3.67 28.66
C ARG A 128 9.57 -4.90 27.82
N TRP A 129 10.03 -4.66 26.60
CA TRP A 129 10.64 -5.65 25.73
C TRP A 129 12.14 -5.66 25.93
N ARG A 130 12.71 -6.86 26.03
CA ARG A 130 14.16 -7.09 25.93
C ARG A 130 14.45 -7.86 24.65
N LEU A 131 15.25 -7.25 23.77
CA LEU A 131 15.69 -7.84 22.52
C LEU A 131 17.16 -8.20 22.66
N THR A 132 17.50 -9.43 22.34
CA THR A 132 18.90 -9.83 22.16
C THR A 132 19.27 -9.59 20.71
N ILE A 133 20.31 -8.80 20.46
CA ILE A 133 20.86 -8.58 19.12
C ILE A 133 22.28 -9.12 19.04
N ASP A 134 22.64 -9.62 17.86
CA ASP A 134 24.01 -9.95 17.49
C ASP A 134 24.51 -8.89 16.50
N ALA A 135 25.46 -8.09 16.93
CA ALA A 135 26.13 -7.08 16.12
C ALA A 135 27.58 -7.46 15.89
N ASP A 136 27.92 -7.86 14.67
CA ASP A 136 29.26 -8.32 14.26
C ASP A 136 29.85 -9.41 15.22
N GLY A 137 29.02 -10.39 15.63
CA GLY A 137 29.41 -11.50 16.53
C GLY A 137 29.40 -11.12 18.02
N THR A 138 28.97 -9.90 18.37
CA THR A 138 28.83 -9.47 19.77
C THR A 138 27.37 -9.44 20.18
N SER A 139 27.03 -10.24 21.18
CA SER A 139 25.66 -10.27 21.73
C SER A 139 25.44 -9.07 22.65
N GLN A 140 24.33 -8.36 22.41
CA GLN A 140 23.92 -7.19 23.19
C GLN A 140 22.42 -7.27 23.53
N HIS A 141 22.01 -6.55 24.57
CA HIS A 141 20.60 -6.42 24.93
C HIS A 141 20.11 -4.98 24.71
N LEU A 142 18.95 -4.85 24.06
CA LEU A 142 18.24 -3.61 23.91
C LEU A 142 16.90 -3.71 24.62
N ASP A 143 16.60 -2.73 25.46
CA ASP A 143 15.29 -2.63 26.13
C ASP A 143 14.46 -1.52 25.49
N ALA A 144 13.17 -1.80 25.22
CA ALA A 144 12.24 -0.85 24.64
C ALA A 144 10.82 -1.01 25.21
N ASP A 145 10.06 0.07 25.24
CA ASP A 145 8.66 0.03 25.66
C ASP A 145 7.75 -0.52 24.56
N PHE A 146 8.18 -0.32 23.29
CA PHE A 146 7.41 -0.70 22.10
C PHE A 146 8.30 -1.33 21.04
N VAL A 147 7.81 -2.37 20.35
CA VAL A 147 8.50 -3.03 19.23
C VAL A 147 7.72 -2.89 17.93
N ALA A 148 8.38 -2.42 16.88
CA ALA A 148 7.86 -2.38 15.53
C ALA A 148 8.59 -3.39 14.64
N ASP A 149 7.88 -4.42 14.17
CA ASP A 149 8.40 -5.41 13.22
C ASP A 149 8.19 -4.93 11.78
N ALA A 150 9.27 -4.48 11.15
CA ALA A 150 9.36 -4.11 9.73
C ALA A 150 10.31 -5.04 8.96
N SER A 151 10.54 -6.26 9.44
CA SER A 151 11.52 -7.23 8.92
C SER A 151 11.15 -7.83 7.55
N GLY A 152 9.98 -7.50 7.02
CA GLY A 152 9.47 -7.97 5.75
C GLY A 152 8.91 -9.40 5.82
N ARG A 153 8.76 -10.05 4.65
CA ARG A 153 8.06 -11.34 4.53
C ARG A 153 8.65 -12.50 5.34
N ARG A 154 9.99 -12.51 5.53
CA ARG A 154 10.68 -13.71 6.07
C ARG A 154 10.54 -13.90 7.56
N ASN A 155 10.37 -12.82 8.31
CA ASN A 155 10.40 -12.86 9.78
C ASN A 155 9.08 -12.35 10.39
N ALA A 156 8.01 -12.27 9.60
CA ALA A 156 6.71 -11.88 10.12
C ALA A 156 6.32 -12.81 11.28
N SER A 157 6.28 -12.26 12.48
CA SER A 157 5.80 -12.97 13.65
C SER A 157 4.28 -13.13 13.54
N GLY A 158 3.76 -14.31 13.81
CA GLY A 158 2.32 -14.60 13.77
C GLY A 158 1.87 -15.36 12.52
N ARG A 159 0.58 -15.71 12.53
CA ARG A 159 -0.06 -16.47 11.45
C ARG A 159 -0.36 -15.56 10.26
N GLN A 160 0.03 -15.97 9.06
CA GLN A 160 -0.33 -15.32 7.80
C GLN A 160 -1.58 -15.98 7.21
N ILE A 161 -2.57 -15.16 6.87
CA ILE A 161 -3.78 -15.59 6.18
C ILE A 161 -3.60 -15.22 4.70
N LYS A 162 -3.57 -16.22 3.83
CA LYS A 162 -3.46 -15.97 2.38
C LYS A 162 -4.63 -15.15 1.88
N ALA A 163 -4.32 -14.10 1.14
CA ALA A 163 -5.29 -13.19 0.52
C ALA A 163 -5.44 -13.41 -0.99
N GLY A 164 -4.77 -14.44 -1.54
CA GLY A 164 -4.85 -14.82 -2.94
C GLY A 164 -4.14 -16.13 -3.25
N PRO A 165 -4.12 -16.56 -4.51
CA PRO A 165 -3.43 -17.78 -4.95
C PRO A 165 -1.93 -17.72 -4.69
N SER A 166 -1.35 -18.87 -4.37
CA SER A 166 0.11 -18.98 -4.21
C SER A 166 0.84 -18.57 -5.48
N THR A 167 1.82 -17.69 -5.33
CA THR A 167 2.60 -17.12 -6.43
C THR A 167 4.07 -17.08 -6.04
N VAL A 168 4.93 -17.46 -6.96
CA VAL A 168 6.38 -17.30 -6.87
C VAL A 168 6.83 -16.33 -7.95
N ALA A 169 7.69 -15.38 -7.59
CA ALA A 169 8.45 -14.57 -8.54
C ALA A 169 9.83 -15.21 -8.73
N VAL A 170 10.11 -15.63 -9.95
CA VAL A 170 11.44 -16.06 -10.37
C VAL A 170 12.07 -14.90 -11.12
N TYR A 171 13.27 -14.49 -10.76
CA TYR A 171 13.87 -13.29 -11.30
C TYR A 171 15.38 -13.42 -11.56
N GLY A 172 15.86 -12.60 -12.48
CA GLY A 172 17.28 -12.50 -12.82
C GLY A 172 17.65 -11.09 -13.29
N TYR A 173 18.94 -10.78 -13.21
CA TYR A 173 19.51 -9.52 -13.66
C TYR A 173 20.39 -9.75 -14.88
N TRP A 174 20.25 -8.88 -15.86
CA TRP A 174 20.89 -8.98 -17.16
C TRP A 174 21.78 -7.79 -17.44
N ARG A 175 22.84 -7.99 -18.23
CA ARG A 175 23.71 -6.93 -18.73
C ARG A 175 23.99 -7.14 -20.21
N GLY A 176 23.86 -6.08 -21.01
CA GLY A 176 24.13 -6.11 -22.44
C GLY A 176 23.49 -4.95 -23.18
N LYS A 177 23.86 -4.78 -24.46
CA LYS A 177 23.44 -3.63 -25.27
C LYS A 177 22.04 -3.73 -25.87
N SER A 178 21.48 -4.95 -25.98
CA SER A 178 20.14 -5.20 -26.54
C SER A 178 19.00 -5.12 -25.53
N LEU A 179 19.31 -4.77 -24.27
CA LEU A 179 18.31 -4.72 -23.22
C LEU A 179 17.30 -3.59 -23.43
N PRO A 180 16.04 -3.81 -23.03
CA PRO A 180 15.02 -2.79 -23.12
C PRO A 180 15.33 -1.58 -22.24
N THR A 181 15.04 -0.37 -22.75
CA THR A 181 15.25 0.89 -22.03
C THR A 181 14.03 1.37 -21.26
N MET A 182 12.92 0.64 -21.33
CA MET A 182 11.65 0.97 -20.67
C MET A 182 11.10 -0.24 -19.92
N PRO A 183 10.32 -0.03 -18.83
CA PRO A 183 9.61 -1.09 -18.18
C PRO A 183 8.66 -1.82 -19.13
N ARG A 184 8.48 -3.13 -18.91
CA ARG A 184 7.63 -4.00 -19.73
C ARG A 184 6.81 -4.93 -18.86
N ILE A 185 5.53 -5.10 -19.20
CA ILE A 185 4.64 -6.09 -18.59
C ILE A 185 3.98 -6.92 -19.68
N GLU A 186 3.96 -8.23 -19.52
CA GLU A 186 3.35 -9.16 -20.48
C GLU A 186 2.54 -10.24 -19.78
N ALA A 187 1.32 -10.49 -20.27
CA ALA A 187 0.54 -11.67 -19.92
C ALA A 187 0.95 -12.83 -20.82
N GLY A 188 1.53 -13.88 -20.24
CA GLY A 188 1.75 -15.16 -20.89
C GLY A 188 0.55 -16.08 -20.74
N GLN A 189 0.67 -17.32 -21.26
CA GLN A 189 -0.40 -18.31 -21.19
C GLN A 189 -0.74 -18.73 -19.74
N ASP A 190 0.29 -18.88 -18.91
CA ASP A 190 0.23 -19.52 -17.58
C ASP A 190 1.08 -18.78 -16.52
N CYS A 191 1.51 -17.56 -16.84
CA CYS A 191 2.35 -16.68 -16.04
C CYS A 191 2.24 -15.25 -16.53
N TRP A 192 2.84 -14.31 -15.83
CA TRP A 192 3.07 -12.98 -16.37
C TRP A 192 4.50 -12.51 -16.07
N TYR A 193 4.98 -11.60 -16.90
CA TYR A 193 6.34 -11.11 -16.92
C TYR A 193 6.37 -9.64 -16.55
N TRP A 194 7.39 -9.26 -15.80
CA TRP A 194 7.75 -7.90 -15.53
C TRP A 194 9.23 -7.69 -15.87
N GLY A 195 9.53 -6.66 -16.61
CA GLY A 195 10.91 -6.28 -16.93
C GLY A 195 11.12 -4.81 -16.63
N VAL A 196 12.26 -4.45 -16.04
CA VAL A 196 12.55 -3.07 -15.64
C VAL A 196 14.02 -2.75 -15.81
N PRO A 197 14.39 -1.64 -16.54
CA PRO A 197 15.75 -1.13 -16.56
C PRO A 197 16.11 -0.54 -15.19
N LEU A 198 17.38 -0.66 -14.81
CA LEU A 198 17.92 -0.05 -13.60
C LEU A 198 18.90 1.08 -13.94
N PRO A 199 19.14 1.99 -12.97
CA PRO A 199 20.09 3.09 -13.18
C PRO A 199 21.54 2.66 -13.44
N ASP A 200 21.93 1.43 -13.05
CA ASP A 200 23.26 0.84 -13.26
C ASP A 200 23.42 0.13 -14.62
N GLU A 201 22.55 0.44 -15.58
CA GLU A 201 22.50 -0.16 -16.92
C GLU A 201 22.20 -1.68 -16.93
N THR A 202 21.78 -2.23 -15.82
CA THR A 202 21.27 -3.60 -15.77
C THR A 202 19.76 -3.63 -16.03
N TYR A 203 19.24 -4.82 -16.30
CA TYR A 203 17.81 -5.05 -16.51
C TYR A 203 17.35 -6.18 -15.61
N ASN A 204 16.32 -5.96 -14.83
CA ASN A 204 15.70 -7.01 -14.03
C ASN A 204 14.50 -7.58 -14.75
N THR A 205 14.42 -8.91 -14.85
CA THR A 205 13.21 -9.61 -15.29
C THR A 205 12.65 -10.47 -14.18
N GLN A 206 11.34 -10.47 -14.04
CA GLN A 206 10.60 -11.25 -13.06
C GLN A 206 9.49 -12.02 -13.77
N VAL A 207 9.36 -13.30 -13.49
CA VAL A 207 8.28 -14.15 -14.00
C VAL A 207 7.45 -14.64 -12.82
N PHE A 208 6.16 -14.33 -12.82
CA PHE A 208 5.23 -14.67 -11.75
C PHE A 208 4.43 -15.90 -12.13
N VAL A 209 4.61 -16.97 -11.38
CA VAL A 209 4.12 -18.31 -11.70
C VAL A 209 3.42 -18.98 -10.52
N ASP A 210 2.59 -19.97 -10.79
CA ASP A 210 2.15 -20.92 -9.77
C ASP A 210 3.34 -21.79 -9.35
N PRO A 211 3.67 -21.87 -8.04
CA PRO A 211 4.84 -22.62 -7.56
C PRO A 211 4.75 -24.13 -7.82
N ARG A 212 3.55 -24.69 -7.92
CA ARG A 212 3.37 -26.12 -8.25
C ARG A 212 3.69 -26.35 -9.72
N TRP A 213 3.14 -25.51 -10.61
CA TRP A 213 3.41 -25.57 -12.03
C TRP A 213 4.90 -25.35 -12.36
N PHE A 214 5.55 -24.37 -11.73
CA PHE A 214 6.97 -24.07 -11.93
C PHE A 214 7.88 -25.28 -11.65
N ARG A 215 7.54 -26.11 -10.66
CA ARG A 215 8.32 -27.33 -10.35
C ARG A 215 8.25 -28.40 -11.44
N HIS A 216 7.21 -28.39 -12.25
CA HIS A 216 7.00 -29.35 -13.35
C HIS A 216 7.45 -28.84 -14.71
N LEU A 217 7.97 -27.61 -14.81
CA LEU A 217 8.57 -27.12 -16.05
C LEU A 217 9.79 -27.93 -16.47
N ALA A 218 9.99 -28.03 -17.78
CA ALA A 218 11.20 -28.62 -18.35
C ALA A 218 12.44 -27.87 -17.85
N GLY A 219 13.51 -28.60 -17.60
CA GLY A 219 14.76 -28.11 -17.05
C GLY A 219 15.10 -28.71 -15.70
N SER A 220 16.37 -29.11 -15.54
CA SER A 220 16.89 -29.73 -14.32
C SER A 220 17.25 -28.71 -13.24
N THR A 221 17.60 -27.49 -13.66
CA THR A 221 18.02 -26.39 -12.79
C THR A 221 16.99 -25.24 -12.78
N MET A 222 17.10 -24.37 -11.79
CA MET A 222 16.29 -23.13 -11.76
C MET A 222 16.63 -22.23 -12.94
N ALA A 223 17.91 -22.15 -13.33
CA ALA A 223 18.34 -21.33 -14.45
C ALA A 223 17.73 -21.80 -15.76
N GLU A 224 17.75 -23.11 -16.07
CA GLU A 224 17.14 -23.66 -17.28
C GLU A 224 15.62 -23.38 -17.34
N ARG A 225 14.91 -23.56 -16.23
CA ARG A 225 13.47 -23.25 -16.16
C ARG A 225 13.19 -21.76 -16.36
N PHE A 226 14.01 -20.89 -15.76
CA PHE A 226 13.86 -19.45 -15.90
C PHE A 226 14.13 -18.99 -17.34
N LEU A 227 15.22 -19.46 -17.95
CA LEU A 227 15.53 -19.16 -19.34
C LEU A 227 14.44 -19.64 -20.31
N GLY A 228 13.94 -20.88 -20.09
CA GLY A 228 12.80 -21.39 -20.86
C GLY A 228 11.51 -20.58 -20.70
N LEU A 229 11.30 -19.89 -19.57
CA LEU A 229 10.21 -18.94 -19.41
C LEU A 229 10.48 -17.63 -20.18
N ILE A 230 11.69 -17.08 -20.10
CA ILE A 230 12.08 -15.87 -20.85
C ILE A 230 11.94 -16.07 -22.36
N ASP A 231 12.30 -17.24 -22.87
CA ASP A 231 12.16 -17.61 -24.30
C ASP A 231 10.70 -17.60 -24.79
N ARG A 232 9.74 -17.77 -23.92
CA ARG A 232 8.30 -17.72 -24.24
C ARG A 232 7.74 -16.29 -24.27
N SER A 233 8.46 -15.31 -23.76
CA SER A 233 8.05 -13.91 -23.73
C SER A 233 8.39 -13.21 -25.03
N GLY A 234 7.47 -12.46 -25.61
CA GLY A 234 7.74 -11.60 -26.77
C GLY A 234 8.31 -10.24 -26.41
N LEU A 235 8.06 -9.75 -25.18
CA LEU A 235 8.60 -8.46 -24.74
C LEU A 235 9.98 -8.57 -24.10
N MET A 236 10.42 -9.76 -23.68
CA MET A 236 11.72 -9.98 -23.04
C MET A 236 12.78 -10.57 -24.00
N GLU A 237 12.52 -10.56 -25.32
CA GLU A 237 13.43 -11.12 -26.31
C GLU A 237 14.84 -10.51 -26.26
N GLY A 238 14.99 -9.23 -25.92
CA GLY A 238 16.29 -8.58 -25.72
C GLY A 238 17.17 -9.21 -24.63
N CYS A 239 16.59 -10.05 -23.75
CA CYS A 239 17.35 -10.79 -22.74
C CYS A 239 17.97 -12.10 -23.26
N ARG A 240 17.64 -12.54 -24.48
CA ARG A 240 18.13 -13.83 -25.01
C ARG A 240 19.60 -13.79 -25.41
N ASP A 241 20.07 -12.64 -25.92
CA ASP A 241 21.40 -12.46 -26.48
C ASP A 241 22.37 -11.71 -25.55
N VAL A 242 22.05 -11.69 -24.25
CA VAL A 242 22.82 -10.96 -23.22
C VAL A 242 23.14 -11.84 -22.03
N GLU A 243 24.08 -11.39 -21.21
CA GLU A 243 24.55 -12.12 -20.04
C GLU A 243 23.59 -12.02 -18.87
N LEU A 244 23.28 -13.16 -18.25
CA LEU A 244 22.65 -13.24 -16.93
C LEU A 244 23.73 -13.07 -15.87
N ILE A 245 23.73 -11.94 -15.15
CA ILE A 245 24.83 -11.54 -14.24
C ILE A 245 25.04 -12.52 -13.09
N GLU A 246 23.96 -13.09 -12.57
CA GLU A 246 23.96 -14.01 -11.44
C GLU A 246 22.88 -15.09 -11.64
N PRO A 247 23.00 -16.26 -10.98
CA PRO A 247 21.96 -17.28 -11.07
C PRO A 247 20.60 -16.73 -10.65
N PRO A 248 19.52 -17.11 -11.37
CA PRO A 248 18.17 -16.64 -11.04
C PRO A 248 17.77 -17.09 -9.63
N ARG A 249 16.95 -16.28 -9.00
CA ARG A 249 16.43 -16.53 -7.65
C ARG A 249 14.91 -16.60 -7.68
N ALA A 250 14.35 -17.25 -6.68
CA ALA A 250 12.91 -17.32 -6.49
C ALA A 250 12.53 -16.79 -5.10
N ILE A 251 11.45 -16.00 -5.08
CA ILE A 251 10.87 -15.52 -3.82
C ILE A 251 9.36 -15.78 -3.80
N ASP A 252 8.82 -15.96 -2.61
CA ASP A 252 7.38 -16.03 -2.42
C ASP A 252 6.75 -14.64 -2.67
N ALA A 253 5.82 -14.59 -3.61
CA ALA A 253 5.05 -13.41 -3.99
C ALA A 253 3.55 -13.56 -3.65
N THR A 254 3.18 -14.57 -2.86
CA THR A 254 1.81 -14.81 -2.41
C THR A 254 1.29 -13.63 -1.57
N PRO A 255 0.13 -13.03 -1.90
CA PRO A 255 -0.47 -12.01 -1.05
C PRO A 255 -1.00 -12.64 0.25
N TYR A 256 -0.87 -11.90 1.35
CA TYR A 256 -1.37 -12.31 2.66
C TYR A 256 -1.64 -11.13 3.59
N LEU A 257 -2.42 -11.38 4.63
CA LEU A 257 -2.64 -10.50 5.78
C LEU A 257 -2.23 -11.24 7.06
N GLY A 258 -1.46 -10.59 7.93
CA GLY A 258 -1.13 -11.11 9.26
C GLY A 258 -2.34 -11.07 10.20
N SER A 259 -2.51 -12.10 11.04
CA SER A 259 -3.62 -12.17 12.00
C SER A 259 -3.44 -11.21 13.18
N ASP A 260 -2.20 -10.95 13.60
CA ASP A 260 -1.85 -10.26 14.84
C ASP A 260 -0.92 -9.07 14.59
N CYS A 261 -1.31 -8.21 13.65
CA CYS A 261 -0.48 -7.09 13.17
C CYS A 261 -0.27 -5.98 14.20
N VAL A 262 -1.08 -5.92 15.27
CA VAL A 262 -0.97 -4.87 16.30
C VAL A 262 -1.46 -5.36 17.65
N ALA A 263 -0.73 -4.98 18.69
CA ALA A 263 -1.06 -5.15 20.10
C ALA A 263 -0.61 -3.91 20.90
N PRO A 264 -0.97 -3.73 22.16
CA PRO A 264 -0.67 -2.52 22.92
C PRO A 264 0.80 -2.10 22.96
N THR A 265 1.73 -3.03 22.78
CA THR A 265 3.17 -2.78 22.86
C THR A 265 3.96 -3.26 21.64
N ARG A 266 3.27 -3.65 20.56
CA ARG A 266 3.93 -4.06 19.32
C ARG A 266 3.07 -3.78 18.09
N ILE A 267 3.74 -3.58 16.95
CA ILE A 267 3.10 -3.39 15.66
C ILE A 267 3.93 -4.07 14.56
N GLN A 268 3.27 -4.61 13.55
CA GLN A 268 3.90 -5.07 12.30
C GLN A 268 3.65 -4.04 11.19
N LEU A 269 4.65 -3.83 10.33
CA LEU A 269 4.65 -2.80 9.28
C LEU A 269 5.06 -3.39 7.92
N GLY A 270 4.60 -2.78 6.86
CA GLY A 270 4.97 -3.19 5.50
C GLY A 270 4.60 -4.65 5.22
N ASP A 271 5.55 -5.40 4.65
CA ASP A 271 5.34 -6.82 4.34
C ASP A 271 5.32 -7.71 5.59
N ALA A 272 5.80 -7.25 6.74
CA ALA A 272 5.62 -8.02 7.97
C ALA A 272 4.14 -8.10 8.39
N ALA A 273 3.36 -7.03 8.13
CA ALA A 273 1.93 -6.99 8.41
C ALA A 273 1.08 -7.55 7.26
N MET A 274 1.37 -7.15 6.04
CA MET A 274 0.54 -7.45 4.87
C MET A 274 1.39 -7.43 3.61
N ALA A 275 1.26 -8.44 2.77
CA ALA A 275 1.84 -8.46 1.44
C ALA A 275 0.74 -8.45 0.37
N ILE A 276 0.94 -7.67 -0.66
CA ILE A 276 -0.02 -7.49 -1.77
C ILE A 276 0.45 -8.19 -3.02
N ASP A 277 -0.46 -8.40 -3.97
CA ASP A 277 -0.13 -8.98 -5.27
C ASP A 277 0.83 -8.04 -6.03
N PRO A 278 1.94 -8.56 -6.58
CA PRO A 278 2.95 -7.75 -7.27
C PRO A 278 2.45 -6.99 -8.51
N ILE A 279 1.36 -7.44 -9.12
CA ILE A 279 0.78 -6.77 -10.30
C ILE A 279 0.42 -5.31 -10.02
N SER A 280 0.23 -4.94 -8.74
CA SER A 280 -0.08 -3.57 -8.34
C SER A 280 1.10 -2.61 -8.41
N SER A 281 2.34 -3.08 -8.50
CA SER A 281 3.59 -2.29 -8.38
C SER A 281 3.60 -1.32 -7.19
N SER A 282 2.77 -1.56 -6.15
CA SER A 282 2.53 -0.64 -5.03
C SER A 282 3.14 -1.11 -3.71
N GLY A 283 4.03 -2.12 -3.73
CA GLY A 283 4.61 -2.72 -2.53
C GLY A 283 5.35 -1.72 -1.64
N VAL A 284 6.19 -0.86 -2.23
CA VAL A 284 6.95 0.18 -1.51
C VAL A 284 6.01 1.28 -1.02
N GLN A 285 5.10 1.74 -1.87
CA GLN A 285 4.08 2.73 -1.49
C GLN A 285 3.26 2.26 -0.28
N LYS A 286 2.76 1.03 -0.31
CA LYS A 286 2.02 0.40 0.79
C LYS A 286 2.89 0.31 2.06
N ALA A 287 4.19 -0.02 1.93
CA ALA A 287 5.10 -0.10 3.05
C ALA A 287 5.27 1.25 3.76
N ILE A 288 5.49 2.33 3.01
CA ILE A 288 5.58 3.70 3.53
C ILE A 288 4.25 4.13 4.16
N GLN A 289 3.13 3.88 3.48
CA GLN A 289 1.80 4.24 3.99
C GLN A 289 1.48 3.53 5.32
N SER A 290 1.79 2.22 5.43
CA SER A 290 1.60 1.48 6.68
C SER A 290 2.51 1.97 7.80
N ALA A 291 3.71 2.46 7.48
CA ALA A 291 4.65 3.03 8.43
C ALA A 291 4.15 4.36 8.99
N LEU A 292 3.66 5.27 8.13
CA LEU A 292 3.11 6.56 8.56
C LEU A 292 1.90 6.40 9.47
N SER A 293 0.92 5.57 9.09
CA SER A 293 -0.23 5.31 9.94
C SER A 293 0.14 4.52 11.19
N GLY A 294 1.05 3.55 11.08
CA GLY A 294 1.56 2.76 12.18
C GLY A 294 2.29 3.62 13.23
N ALA A 295 3.01 4.66 12.81
CA ALA A 295 3.67 5.58 13.73
C ALA A 295 2.66 6.37 14.58
N ILE A 296 1.56 6.85 13.97
CA ILE A 296 0.49 7.53 14.71
C ILE A 296 -0.21 6.56 15.69
N VAL A 297 -0.42 5.31 15.27
CA VAL A 297 -0.96 4.25 16.14
C VAL A 297 -0.01 3.98 17.31
N ALA A 298 1.28 3.77 17.07
CA ALA A 298 2.28 3.54 18.10
C ALA A 298 2.41 4.73 19.07
N ASN A 299 2.41 5.96 18.56
CA ASN A 299 2.39 7.17 19.36
C ASN A 299 1.15 7.25 20.26
N THR A 300 -0.02 6.83 19.74
CA THR A 300 -1.24 6.76 20.53
C THR A 300 -1.13 5.72 21.64
N LEU A 301 -0.65 4.51 21.30
CA LEU A 301 -0.47 3.41 22.27
C LEU A 301 0.50 3.77 23.39
N LEU A 302 1.55 4.55 23.09
CA LEU A 302 2.55 4.97 24.07
C LEU A 302 2.10 6.15 24.94
N ARG A 303 1.36 7.11 24.37
CA ARG A 303 1.05 8.37 25.04
C ARG A 303 -0.39 8.53 25.50
N ARG A 304 -1.32 7.68 25.00
CA ARG A 304 -2.76 7.74 25.31
C ARG A 304 -3.32 6.34 25.59
N PRO A 305 -2.99 5.74 26.75
CA PRO A 305 -3.43 4.38 27.08
C PRO A 305 -4.95 4.19 27.03
N GLU A 306 -5.71 5.24 27.31
CA GLU A 306 -7.18 5.26 27.23
C GLU A 306 -7.71 5.06 25.81
N SER A 307 -6.90 5.35 24.80
CA SER A 307 -7.24 5.19 23.38
C SER A 307 -6.72 3.89 22.76
N THR A 308 -6.18 2.98 23.55
CA THR A 308 -5.57 1.72 23.07
C THR A 308 -6.50 0.92 22.18
N ASP A 309 -7.75 0.67 22.61
CA ASP A 309 -8.72 -0.10 21.83
C ASP A 309 -9.07 0.57 20.50
N ALA A 310 -9.16 1.90 20.49
CA ALA A 310 -9.43 2.67 19.28
C ALA A 310 -8.24 2.56 18.30
N ALA A 311 -7.00 2.69 18.79
CA ALA A 311 -5.79 2.59 17.99
C ALA A 311 -5.60 1.19 17.37
N VAL A 312 -5.80 0.14 18.17
CA VAL A 312 -5.73 -1.26 17.70
C VAL A 312 -6.80 -1.55 16.65
N ARG A 313 -8.06 -1.15 16.89
CA ARG A 313 -9.15 -1.33 15.92
C ARG A 313 -8.89 -0.56 14.63
N PHE A 314 -8.42 0.68 14.73
CA PHE A 314 -8.09 1.49 13.56
C PHE A 314 -7.06 0.79 12.67
N TYR A 315 -5.94 0.34 13.23
CA TYR A 315 -4.87 -0.25 12.43
C TYR A 315 -5.30 -1.57 11.79
N ARG A 316 -6.01 -2.43 12.52
CA ARG A 316 -6.56 -3.69 11.98
C ARG A 316 -7.52 -3.43 10.82
N ALA A 317 -8.47 -2.53 11.01
CA ALA A 317 -9.44 -2.18 9.97
C ALA A 317 -8.74 -1.62 8.71
N GLN A 318 -7.77 -0.71 8.90
CA GLN A 318 -7.00 -0.14 7.79
C GLN A 318 -6.25 -1.20 6.98
N LEU A 319 -5.61 -2.18 7.63
CA LEU A 319 -4.91 -3.27 6.93
C LEU A 319 -5.88 -4.19 6.20
N THR A 320 -7.01 -4.52 6.81
CA THR A 320 -8.06 -5.34 6.18
C THR A 320 -8.61 -4.65 4.94
N ASP A 321 -9.03 -3.40 5.05
CA ASP A 321 -9.55 -2.60 3.93
C ASP A 321 -8.51 -2.46 2.80
N ALA A 322 -7.23 -2.26 3.16
CA ALA A 322 -6.16 -2.18 2.18
C ALA A 322 -5.95 -3.52 1.47
N SER A 323 -5.93 -4.64 2.21
CA SER A 323 -5.80 -5.99 1.65
C SER A 323 -6.93 -6.30 0.67
N GLU A 324 -8.17 -6.04 1.05
CA GLU A 324 -9.34 -6.26 0.20
C GLU A 324 -9.34 -5.40 -1.06
N ARG A 325 -8.98 -4.10 -0.94
CA ARG A 325 -8.85 -3.22 -2.12
C ARG A 325 -7.81 -3.73 -3.10
N HIS A 326 -6.63 -4.12 -2.61
CA HIS A 326 -5.57 -4.65 -3.47
C HIS A 326 -5.96 -5.97 -4.11
N CYS A 327 -6.63 -6.86 -3.38
CA CYS A 327 -7.13 -8.12 -3.94
C CYS A 327 -8.16 -7.89 -5.05
N ARG A 328 -9.12 -6.98 -4.84
CA ARG A 328 -10.11 -6.62 -5.87
C ARG A 328 -9.46 -5.99 -7.10
N TRP A 329 -8.51 -5.07 -6.88
CA TRP A 329 -7.78 -4.43 -7.97
C TRP A 329 -6.95 -5.44 -8.78
N ALA A 330 -6.23 -6.33 -8.13
CA ALA A 330 -5.47 -7.39 -8.80
C ALA A 330 -6.40 -8.34 -9.58
N ALA A 331 -7.50 -8.78 -8.98
CA ALA A 331 -8.48 -9.66 -9.62
C ALA A 331 -9.11 -9.01 -10.86
N TRP A 332 -9.33 -7.69 -10.84
CA TRP A 332 -9.83 -6.94 -12.00
C TRP A 332 -8.86 -7.02 -13.19
N HIS A 333 -7.56 -6.82 -12.96
CA HIS A 333 -6.55 -6.97 -14.02
C HIS A 333 -6.42 -8.40 -14.53
N TYR A 334 -6.48 -9.38 -13.64
CA TYR A 334 -6.43 -10.79 -14.03
C TYR A 334 -7.65 -11.25 -14.84
N ARG A 335 -8.82 -10.64 -14.60
CA ARG A 335 -10.05 -10.95 -15.33
C ARG A 335 -9.94 -10.64 -16.81
N ASP A 336 -9.28 -9.54 -17.17
CA ASP A 336 -9.13 -9.14 -18.56
C ASP A 336 -8.39 -10.22 -19.37
N VAL A 337 -7.37 -10.84 -18.77
CA VAL A 337 -6.66 -11.97 -19.39
C VAL A 337 -7.49 -13.25 -19.35
N ALA A 338 -8.17 -13.54 -18.25
CA ALA A 338 -9.00 -14.73 -18.09
C ALA A 338 -10.16 -14.78 -19.09
N ALA A 339 -10.64 -13.64 -19.59
CA ALA A 339 -11.68 -13.58 -20.61
C ALA A 339 -11.23 -14.14 -21.96
N GLY A 340 -9.94 -14.05 -22.29
CA GLY A 340 -9.36 -14.56 -23.54
C GLY A 340 -8.46 -15.79 -23.39
N CYS A 341 -8.16 -16.21 -22.15
CA CYS A 341 -7.24 -17.32 -21.87
C CYS A 341 -7.82 -18.23 -20.79
N ASP A 342 -8.30 -19.42 -21.19
CA ASP A 342 -8.90 -20.40 -20.28
C ASP A 342 -7.86 -21.21 -19.49
N HIS A 343 -6.78 -20.58 -19.02
CA HIS A 343 -5.79 -21.25 -18.19
C HIS A 343 -6.10 -21.07 -16.69
N ARG A 344 -5.90 -22.12 -15.89
CA ARG A 344 -6.13 -22.14 -14.45
C ARG A 344 -5.46 -20.99 -13.70
N PHE A 345 -4.26 -20.58 -14.13
CA PHE A 345 -3.50 -19.48 -13.52
C PHE A 345 -4.31 -18.19 -13.46
N TRP A 346 -4.95 -17.80 -14.56
CA TRP A 346 -5.74 -16.58 -14.69
C TRP A 346 -7.09 -16.70 -14.00
N ARG A 347 -7.80 -17.84 -14.22
CA ARG A 347 -9.12 -18.08 -13.60
C ARG A 347 -9.08 -18.00 -12.06
N GLN A 348 -8.07 -18.61 -11.43
CA GLN A 348 -7.96 -18.59 -9.97
C GLN A 348 -7.70 -17.19 -9.41
N ARG A 349 -6.98 -16.34 -10.14
CA ARG A 349 -6.64 -14.98 -9.72
C ARG A 349 -7.76 -13.97 -9.96
N SER A 350 -8.62 -14.23 -10.95
CA SER A 350 -9.80 -13.41 -11.25
C SER A 350 -11.02 -13.71 -10.39
N ALA A 351 -11.04 -14.82 -9.66
CA ALA A 351 -12.23 -15.31 -8.92
C ALA A 351 -12.63 -14.45 -7.71
N SER A 352 -11.76 -13.56 -7.19
CA SER A 352 -12.02 -12.72 -6.02
C SER A 352 -13.01 -11.56 -6.25
N LEU A 353 -13.66 -11.48 -7.42
CA LEU A 353 -14.60 -10.40 -7.78
C LEU A 353 -16.06 -10.68 -7.39
N ALA A 354 -16.35 -11.79 -6.73
CA ALA A 354 -17.73 -12.27 -6.48
C ALA A 354 -18.55 -11.38 -5.51
N THR A 355 -17.94 -10.38 -4.86
CA THR A 355 -18.65 -9.42 -3.99
C THR A 355 -18.50 -8.01 -4.55
N MET A 356 -19.39 -7.65 -5.47
CA MET A 356 -19.35 -6.37 -6.18
C MET A 356 -20.00 -5.24 -5.38
N ASN A 357 -19.46 -4.02 -5.58
CA ASN A 357 -20.09 -2.76 -5.16
C ASN A 357 -21.53 -2.68 -5.67
N PRO A 358 -22.46 -2.03 -4.93
CA PRO A 358 -23.77 -1.72 -5.46
C PRO A 358 -23.61 -0.90 -6.77
N PRO A 359 -24.51 -1.09 -7.74
CA PRO A 359 -24.45 -0.34 -9.00
C PRO A 359 -24.40 1.17 -8.73
N PRO A 360 -23.67 1.94 -9.54
CA PRO A 360 -23.66 3.39 -9.43
C PRO A 360 -25.10 3.92 -9.57
N LEU A 361 -25.43 4.94 -8.79
CA LEU A 361 -26.70 5.66 -8.98
C LEU A 361 -26.66 6.38 -10.33
N PRO A 362 -27.83 6.57 -10.97
CA PRO A 362 -27.90 7.40 -12.16
C PRO A 362 -27.34 8.80 -11.85
N ALA A 363 -26.51 9.33 -12.74
CA ALA A 363 -25.96 10.68 -12.60
C ALA A 363 -27.10 11.70 -12.53
N ILE A 364 -27.02 12.59 -11.56
CA ILE A 364 -27.97 13.72 -11.46
C ILE A 364 -27.55 14.78 -12.48
N ASP A 365 -28.50 15.22 -13.29
CA ASP A 365 -28.24 16.27 -14.26
C ASP A 365 -27.98 17.63 -13.58
N ALA A 366 -27.30 18.55 -14.26
CA ALA A 366 -26.95 19.86 -13.71
C ALA A 366 -28.17 20.71 -13.31
N ARG A 367 -29.36 20.49 -13.92
CA ARG A 367 -30.59 21.17 -13.56
C ARG A 367 -31.17 20.66 -12.26
N ALA A 368 -31.17 19.33 -12.05
CA ALA A 368 -31.61 18.71 -10.81
C ALA A 368 -30.73 19.18 -9.62
N PHE A 369 -29.46 19.44 -9.86
CA PHE A 369 -28.54 19.95 -8.82
C PHE A 369 -28.95 21.34 -8.29
N ALA A 370 -29.58 22.18 -9.14
CA ALA A 370 -29.99 23.53 -8.78
C ALA A 370 -31.42 23.62 -8.21
N THR A 371 -32.28 22.65 -8.50
CA THR A 371 -33.73 22.79 -8.24
C THR A 371 -34.36 21.76 -7.35
N THR A 372 -33.74 20.57 -7.19
CA THR A 372 -34.32 19.45 -6.43
C THR A 372 -34.06 19.57 -4.94
N PRO A 373 -35.09 19.64 -4.07
CA PRO A 373 -34.92 19.61 -2.62
C PRO A 373 -34.38 18.28 -2.16
N MET A 374 -33.34 18.31 -1.32
CA MET A 374 -32.64 17.13 -0.80
C MET A 374 -32.83 17.00 0.69
N GLY A 375 -32.71 15.77 1.16
CA GLY A 375 -32.66 15.43 2.57
C GLY A 375 -31.71 14.26 2.85
N LEU A 376 -31.46 14.00 4.12
CA LEU A 376 -30.64 12.86 4.51
C LEU A 376 -31.40 11.55 4.32
N SER A 377 -30.73 10.54 3.77
CA SER A 377 -31.24 9.18 3.67
C SER A 377 -31.67 8.65 5.05
N ARG A 378 -32.80 7.94 5.10
CA ARG A 378 -33.26 7.23 6.33
C ARG A 378 -32.32 6.11 6.77
N GLU A 379 -31.49 5.59 5.88
CA GLU A 379 -30.50 4.56 6.15
C GLU A 379 -29.20 5.12 6.71
N LEU A 380 -29.02 6.46 6.68
CA LEU A 380 -27.84 7.11 7.25
C LEU A 380 -27.86 7.03 8.78
N LYS A 381 -26.76 6.57 9.32
CA LYS A 381 -26.50 6.54 10.77
C LYS A 381 -25.21 7.30 11.07
N PHE A 382 -25.21 8.02 12.18
CA PHE A 382 -23.99 8.59 12.75
C PHE A 382 -23.44 7.62 13.78
N VAL A 383 -22.20 7.17 13.59
CA VAL A 383 -21.51 6.24 14.47
C VAL A 383 -20.17 6.85 14.92
N HIS A 384 -19.61 6.38 16.02
CA HIS A 384 -18.25 6.74 16.39
C HIS A 384 -17.27 5.70 15.87
N THR A 385 -16.29 6.14 15.11
CA THR A 385 -15.25 5.26 14.56
C THR A 385 -13.86 5.81 14.84
N PRO A 386 -12.86 4.95 15.07
CA PRO A 386 -11.47 5.38 15.18
C PRO A 386 -10.98 6.01 13.87
N CYS A 387 -10.30 7.15 13.97
CA CYS A 387 -9.66 7.80 12.83
C CYS A 387 -8.40 8.57 13.25
N LEU A 388 -7.56 8.92 12.27
CA LEU A 388 -6.40 9.77 12.50
C LEU A 388 -6.84 11.22 12.73
N GLN A 389 -6.40 11.81 13.83
CA GLN A 389 -6.58 13.24 14.14
C GLN A 389 -5.26 13.82 14.64
N GLY A 390 -4.58 14.56 13.75
CA GLY A 390 -3.20 14.99 14.00
C GLY A 390 -2.28 13.77 14.21
N ASP A 391 -1.55 13.78 15.30
CA ASP A 391 -0.57 12.73 15.64
C ASP A 391 -1.14 11.58 16.49
N PHE A 392 -2.47 11.47 16.59
CA PHE A 392 -3.14 10.46 17.41
C PHE A 392 -4.32 9.81 16.70
N VAL A 393 -4.67 8.60 17.14
CA VAL A 393 -5.95 7.97 16.84
C VAL A 393 -6.97 8.39 17.90
N SER A 394 -8.13 8.84 17.46
CA SER A 394 -9.26 9.19 18.34
C SER A 394 -10.58 8.74 17.73
N LEU A 395 -11.61 8.63 18.57
CA LEU A 395 -12.97 8.40 18.10
C LEU A 395 -13.55 9.69 17.51
N ALA A 396 -14.17 9.59 16.34
CA ALA A 396 -14.89 10.69 15.71
C ALA A 396 -16.23 10.23 15.16
N ALA A 397 -17.19 11.17 15.09
CA ALA A 397 -18.45 10.94 14.43
C ALA A 397 -18.24 10.69 12.93
N ALA A 398 -18.78 9.61 12.44
CA ALA A 398 -18.68 9.14 11.07
C ALA A 398 -20.04 8.84 10.47
N LEU A 399 -20.14 8.93 9.16
CA LEU A 399 -21.31 8.50 8.40
C LEU A 399 -21.23 6.98 8.18
N HIS A 400 -22.27 6.28 8.53
CA HIS A 400 -22.48 4.87 8.17
C HIS A 400 -23.71 4.76 7.31
N HIS A 401 -23.55 4.16 6.12
CA HIS A 401 -24.64 3.97 5.15
C HIS A 401 -24.38 2.67 4.37
N PRO A 402 -25.41 1.89 3.95
CA PRO A 402 -25.21 0.63 3.21
C PRO A 402 -24.39 0.76 1.92
N ARG A 403 -24.37 1.93 1.31
CA ARG A 403 -23.57 2.22 0.11
C ARG A 403 -22.13 2.66 0.39
N LEU A 404 -21.73 2.77 1.65
CA LEU A 404 -20.36 3.01 2.07
C LEU A 404 -19.73 1.67 2.46
N THR A 405 -18.53 1.42 2.00
CA THR A 405 -17.77 0.20 2.36
C THR A 405 -17.32 0.18 3.82
N SER A 406 -17.17 1.37 4.43
CA SER A 406 -16.79 1.55 5.84
C SER A 406 -17.29 2.90 6.34
N PRO A 407 -17.43 3.11 7.68
CA PRO A 407 -17.80 4.41 8.23
C PRO A 407 -16.85 5.52 7.80
N LEU A 408 -17.38 6.65 7.32
CA LEU A 408 -16.62 7.74 6.73
C LEU A 408 -16.61 8.97 7.64
N VAL A 409 -15.42 9.41 8.06
CA VAL A 409 -15.23 10.62 8.89
C VAL A 409 -14.93 11.83 8.01
N PHE A 410 -14.02 11.68 7.04
CA PHE A 410 -13.50 12.77 6.24
C PHE A 410 -13.75 12.55 4.75
N LEU A 411 -14.09 13.64 4.04
CA LEU A 411 -14.10 13.72 2.59
C LEU A 411 -13.43 15.05 2.19
N GLY A 412 -12.48 15.01 1.25
CA GLY A 412 -11.73 16.22 0.89
C GLY A 412 -11.06 16.93 2.07
N GLY A 413 -10.61 16.17 3.09
CA GLY A 413 -10.01 16.71 4.32
C GLY A 413 -11.00 17.36 5.30
N ARG A 414 -12.32 17.30 5.04
CA ARG A 414 -13.36 17.88 5.89
C ARG A 414 -14.12 16.79 6.66
N LYS A 415 -14.42 17.06 7.93
CA LYS A 415 -15.29 16.19 8.75
C LYS A 415 -16.71 16.29 8.25
N LEU A 416 -17.33 15.17 7.85
CA LEU A 416 -18.67 15.16 7.25
C LEU A 416 -19.80 15.26 8.28
N ALA A 417 -19.68 14.56 9.41
CA ALA A 417 -20.77 14.52 10.39
C ALA A 417 -21.21 15.91 10.87
N PRO A 418 -20.32 16.86 11.22
CA PRO A 418 -20.73 18.20 11.60
C PRO A 418 -21.45 18.96 10.47
N LEU A 419 -21.02 18.77 9.21
CA LEU A 419 -21.65 19.42 8.06
C LEU A 419 -23.08 18.93 7.83
N LEU A 420 -23.32 17.63 8.01
CA LEU A 420 -24.65 17.04 7.79
C LEU A 420 -25.60 17.24 8.98
N GLN A 421 -25.08 17.40 10.22
CA GLN A 421 -25.89 17.66 11.41
C GLN A 421 -26.55 19.05 11.37
N ILE A 422 -25.94 20.01 10.67
CA ILE A 422 -26.46 21.39 10.52
C ILE A 422 -27.24 21.58 9.22
N LEU A 423 -27.48 20.50 8.47
CA LEU A 423 -28.10 20.58 7.15
C LEU A 423 -29.58 20.95 7.26
N PRO A 424 -30.01 22.10 6.67
CA PRO A 424 -31.41 22.47 6.70
C PRO A 424 -32.23 21.56 5.77
N PRO A 425 -33.42 21.13 6.17
CA PRO A 425 -34.27 20.29 5.32
C PRO A 425 -34.78 21.05 4.11
N GLY A 426 -35.02 20.34 2.98
CA GLY A 426 -35.63 20.88 1.80
C GLY A 426 -34.77 21.87 0.99
N LYS A 427 -33.46 21.86 1.18
CA LYS A 427 -32.50 22.66 0.42
C LYS A 427 -32.03 21.94 -0.84
N THR A 428 -31.83 22.70 -1.92
CA THR A 428 -31.19 22.17 -3.13
C THR A 428 -29.69 21.88 -2.85
N PRO A 429 -29.01 21.00 -3.63
CA PRO A 429 -27.58 20.75 -3.49
C PRO A 429 -26.74 22.03 -3.51
N LEU A 430 -27.08 23.01 -4.35
CA LEU A 430 -26.42 24.31 -4.40
C LEU A 430 -26.58 25.08 -3.06
N GLN A 431 -27.79 25.13 -2.52
CA GLN A 431 -28.07 25.81 -1.24
C GLN A 431 -27.36 25.09 -0.07
N ILE A 432 -27.25 23.76 -0.12
CA ILE A 432 -26.50 22.96 0.84
C ILE A 432 -25.02 23.35 0.77
N ALA A 433 -24.41 23.36 -0.40
CA ALA A 433 -23.03 23.78 -0.59
C ALA A 433 -22.79 25.24 -0.12
N GLN A 434 -23.74 26.15 -0.39
CA GLN A 434 -23.71 27.52 0.12
C GLN A 434 -23.76 27.60 1.64
N SER A 435 -24.54 26.73 2.30
CA SER A 435 -24.61 26.71 3.78
C SER A 435 -23.28 26.31 4.43
N TRP A 436 -22.38 25.67 3.71
CA TRP A 436 -21.04 25.28 4.14
C TRP A 436 -19.95 26.31 3.78
N SER A 437 -20.32 27.48 3.22
CA SER A 437 -19.36 28.51 2.75
C SER A 437 -18.42 29.04 3.86
N ASN A 438 -18.84 29.00 5.13
CA ASN A 438 -17.99 29.34 6.27
C ASN A 438 -16.92 28.28 6.59
N HIS A 439 -17.03 27.07 6.00
CA HIS A 439 -16.15 25.95 6.27
C HIS A 439 -15.28 25.59 5.06
N MET A 440 -15.72 25.95 3.83
CA MET A 440 -15.02 25.61 2.59
C MET A 440 -15.45 26.48 1.41
N PRO A 441 -14.64 26.56 0.31
CA PRO A 441 -15.07 27.16 -0.96
C PRO A 441 -16.32 26.47 -1.51
N LEU A 442 -17.16 27.23 -2.22
CA LEU A 442 -18.42 26.73 -2.81
C LEU A 442 -18.20 25.53 -3.73
N GLU A 443 -17.15 25.55 -4.55
CA GLU A 443 -16.78 24.45 -5.45
C GLU A 443 -16.57 23.14 -4.69
N SER A 444 -15.77 23.16 -3.62
CA SER A 444 -15.55 22.00 -2.75
C SER A 444 -16.84 21.53 -2.06
N GLY A 445 -17.71 22.46 -1.67
CA GLY A 445 -19.04 22.16 -1.13
C GLY A 445 -19.93 21.45 -2.13
N MET A 446 -19.90 21.89 -3.40
CA MET A 446 -20.63 21.25 -4.49
C MET A 446 -20.11 19.84 -4.81
N GLU A 447 -18.78 19.66 -4.84
CA GLU A 447 -18.18 18.33 -5.02
C GLU A 447 -18.59 17.35 -3.91
N ILE A 448 -18.56 17.81 -2.65
CA ILE A 448 -19.00 17.00 -1.51
C ILE A 448 -20.49 16.66 -1.63
N ALA A 449 -21.35 17.64 -1.95
CA ALA A 449 -22.79 17.42 -2.12
C ALA A 449 -23.06 16.41 -3.25
N GLY A 450 -22.41 16.55 -4.40
CA GLY A 450 -22.50 15.61 -5.52
C GLY A 450 -22.10 14.21 -5.11
N TRP A 451 -20.96 14.07 -4.42
CA TRP A 451 -20.50 12.77 -3.93
C TRP A 451 -21.49 12.11 -2.95
N LEU A 452 -22.11 12.90 -2.05
CA LEU A 452 -23.12 12.42 -1.10
C LEU A 452 -24.39 11.94 -1.81
N ILE A 453 -24.77 12.61 -2.90
CA ILE A 453 -25.89 12.22 -3.76
C ILE A 453 -25.58 10.91 -4.49
N ASP A 454 -24.43 10.81 -5.14
CA ASP A 454 -24.00 9.60 -5.84
C ASP A 454 -23.94 8.36 -4.93
N ARG A 455 -23.78 8.58 -3.65
CA ARG A 455 -23.79 7.51 -2.61
C ARG A 455 -25.16 7.32 -1.96
N GLY A 456 -26.18 8.08 -2.39
CA GLY A 456 -27.51 8.01 -1.82
C GLY A 456 -27.58 8.41 -0.34
N ILE A 457 -26.64 9.21 0.13
CA ILE A 457 -26.62 9.78 1.49
C ILE A 457 -27.49 11.02 1.53
N LEU A 458 -27.42 11.85 0.47
CA LEU A 458 -28.41 12.86 0.14
C LEU A 458 -29.36 12.27 -0.90
N VAL A 459 -30.67 12.34 -0.62
CA VAL A 459 -31.74 11.83 -1.48
C VAL A 459 -32.80 12.90 -1.70
N GLU A 460 -33.51 12.82 -2.80
CA GLU A 460 -34.66 13.71 -3.07
C GLU A 460 -35.67 13.59 -1.93
N GLN A 461 -36.16 14.73 -1.45
CA GLN A 461 -37.31 14.76 -0.53
C GLN A 461 -38.58 14.77 -1.36
N PRO A 462 -39.51 13.83 -1.13
CA PRO A 462 -40.84 13.96 -1.73
C PRO A 462 -41.49 15.27 -1.27
N ASP A 463 -42.05 15.99 -2.23
CA ASP A 463 -42.71 17.26 -2.00
C ASP A 463 -43.81 17.11 -0.90
N GLN A 464 -43.62 17.77 0.24
CA GLN A 464 -44.59 17.75 1.36
C GLN A 464 -45.79 18.69 1.12
N SER A 465 -45.86 19.28 -0.07
CA SER A 465 -46.97 20.20 -0.41
C SER A 465 -48.33 19.54 -0.64
N GLY A 466 -48.45 18.21 -0.52
CA GLY A 466 -49.68 17.43 -0.75
C GLY A 466 -50.46 16.95 0.49
N ALA A 467 -50.07 17.31 1.71
CA ALA A 467 -50.69 16.79 2.94
C ALA A 467 -51.52 17.84 3.73
N LEU A 468 -52.09 18.83 3.03
CA LEU A 468 -53.10 19.74 3.60
C LEU A 468 -54.24 19.89 2.58
N SER A 469 -55.10 18.88 2.52
CA SER A 469 -56.43 19.00 2.01
C SER A 469 -57.39 18.03 2.71
#